data_a7ba7b015f86a3c5353280d715b93c39
#
_entry.id   a7ba7b015f86a3c5353280d715b93c39
#
_cell.length_a   1.000
_cell.length_b   1.000
_cell.length_c   1.000
_cell.angle_alpha   90.00
_cell.angle_beta   90.00
_cell.angle_gamma   90.00
#
_symmetry.space_group_name_H-M   'P 1'
#
loop_
_entity.id
_entity.type
_entity.pdbx_description
1 polymer ?
#
loop_
_entity_poly.entity_id
_entity_poly.type
_entity_poly.pdbx_seq_one_letter_code
_entity_poly.pdbx_strand_id
1 'polypeptide(L)'
;VATNFRIERTEQGGAVVLALDGFLDAHTAPQFENAISDEASAGHLRLIADCRELSYISSAGLGVFMSFIEEIREKGGDIKLAGITPKVYQVFEVLGFHELFDIVDGVEAALALFDKSAERKD
;
A
#
# COMPACT_ATOMS: atom_id res chain seq x y z
N VAL A 1 -22.68 -2.90 -13.35
CA VAL A 1 -21.39 -2.76 -14.03
C VAL A 1 -20.30 -3.28 -13.11
N ALA A 2 -19.50 -4.19 -13.63
CA ALA A 2 -18.40 -4.75 -12.87
C ALA A 2 -17.40 -3.64 -12.52
N THR A 3 -16.92 -3.65 -11.29
CA THR A 3 -15.87 -2.71 -10.92
C THR A 3 -14.58 -3.19 -11.55
N ASN A 4 -13.75 -2.25 -11.98
CA ASN A 4 -12.44 -2.56 -12.54
C ASN A 4 -11.38 -2.55 -11.46
N PHE A 5 -11.73 -3.04 -10.27
CA PHE A 5 -10.81 -3.02 -9.16
C PHE A 5 -11.00 -4.24 -8.26
N ARG A 6 -9.89 -4.93 -7.98
CA ARG A 6 -9.89 -6.08 -7.08
C ARG A 6 -8.70 -5.98 -6.13
N ILE A 7 -8.89 -6.51 -4.94
CA ILE A 7 -7.83 -6.62 -3.95
C ILE A 7 -7.70 -8.09 -3.57
N GLU A 8 -6.49 -8.63 -3.70
CA GLU A 8 -6.19 -9.99 -3.30
C GLU A 8 -5.25 -9.93 -2.10
N ARG A 9 -5.67 -10.55 -1.00
CA ARG A 9 -4.94 -10.51 0.26
C ARG A 9 -4.14 -11.79 0.46
N THR A 10 -2.86 -11.64 0.80
CA THR A 10 -2.04 -12.79 1.21
C THR A 10 -1.20 -12.38 2.42
N GLU A 11 -0.68 -13.35 3.14
CA GLU A 11 0.23 -13.10 4.26
C GLU A 11 1.58 -13.72 3.94
N GLN A 12 2.64 -12.93 4.08
CA GLN A 12 3.99 -13.36 3.76
C GLN A 12 4.97 -12.70 4.74
N GLY A 13 5.83 -13.51 5.34
CA GLY A 13 6.94 -13.00 6.15
C GLY A 13 6.54 -12.04 7.26
N GLY A 14 5.39 -12.27 7.88
CA GLY A 14 4.91 -11.39 8.95
C GLY A 14 4.24 -10.12 8.46
N ALA A 15 4.07 -9.97 7.15
CA ALA A 15 3.37 -8.82 6.57
C ALA A 15 2.12 -9.28 5.84
N VAL A 16 1.18 -8.35 5.65
CA VAL A 16 0.00 -8.59 4.81
C VAL A 16 0.25 -7.90 3.48
N VAL A 17 0.09 -8.64 2.40
CA VAL A 17 0.22 -8.12 1.04
C VAL A 17 -1.18 -7.93 0.47
N LEU A 18 -1.47 -6.71 0.05
CA LEU A 18 -2.71 -6.37 -0.63
C LEU A 18 -2.36 -6.11 -2.10
N ALA A 19 -2.68 -7.07 -2.96
CA ALA A 19 -2.42 -6.93 -4.39
C ALA A 19 -3.57 -6.18 -5.03
N LEU A 20 -3.29 -5.01 -5.56
CA LEU A 20 -4.29 -4.13 -6.16
C LEU A 20 -4.31 -4.35 -7.66
N ASP A 21 -5.49 -4.57 -8.22
CA ASP A 21 -5.66 -4.86 -9.63
C ASP A 21 -6.74 -3.94 -10.20
N GLY A 22 -6.35 -3.12 -11.16
CA GLY A 22 -7.30 -2.27 -11.87
C GLY A 22 -7.15 -0.78 -11.56
N PHE A 23 -8.28 -0.11 -11.37
CA PHE A 23 -8.35 1.34 -11.22
C PHE A 23 -8.70 1.71 -9.78
N LEU A 24 -7.81 2.45 -9.14
CA LEU A 24 -8.08 2.97 -7.79
C LEU A 24 -8.44 4.45 -7.92
N ASP A 25 -9.73 4.73 -7.90
CA ASP A 25 -10.27 6.07 -8.07
C ASP A 25 -11.31 6.37 -6.98
N ALA A 26 -12.03 7.48 -7.11
CA ALA A 26 -13.02 7.87 -6.09
C ALA A 26 -14.10 6.81 -5.90
N HIS A 27 -14.41 6.06 -6.95
CA HIS A 27 -15.45 5.04 -6.92
C HIS A 27 -15.01 3.78 -6.19
N THR A 28 -13.73 3.42 -6.29
CA THR A 28 -13.18 2.19 -5.70
C THR A 28 -12.38 2.44 -4.42
N ALA A 29 -12.04 3.70 -4.13
CA ALA A 29 -11.28 4.05 -2.93
C ALA A 29 -11.91 3.50 -1.64
N PRO A 30 -13.25 3.51 -1.45
CA PRO A 30 -13.82 2.94 -0.23
C PRO A 30 -13.51 1.47 -0.03
N GLN A 31 -13.40 0.69 -1.11
CA GLN A 31 -13.03 -0.72 -1.00
C GLN A 31 -11.61 -0.88 -0.45
N PHE A 32 -10.68 -0.08 -0.93
CA PHE A 32 -9.31 -0.12 -0.46
C PHE A 32 -9.21 0.40 0.97
N GLU A 33 -9.93 1.45 1.28
CA GLU A 33 -9.99 2.00 2.64
C GLU A 33 -10.44 0.94 3.64
N ASN A 34 -11.51 0.22 3.31
CA ASN A 34 -12.01 -0.85 4.17
C ASN A 34 -10.98 -1.96 4.35
N ALA A 35 -10.26 -2.31 3.28
CA ALA A 35 -9.25 -3.36 3.36
C ALA A 35 -8.14 -2.98 4.34
N ILE A 36 -7.65 -1.75 4.26
CA ILE A 36 -6.60 -1.30 5.18
C ILE A 36 -7.14 -1.20 6.61
N SER A 37 -8.33 -0.64 6.75
CA SER A 37 -8.95 -0.49 8.07
C SER A 37 -9.14 -1.83 8.77
N ASP A 38 -9.56 -2.86 8.03
CA ASP A 38 -9.74 -4.19 8.59
C ASP A 38 -8.42 -4.77 9.08
N GLU A 39 -7.34 -4.59 8.31
CA GLU A 39 -6.03 -5.09 8.71
C GLU A 39 -5.52 -4.35 9.95
N ALA A 40 -5.62 -3.04 9.95
CA ALA A 40 -5.16 -2.25 11.08
C ALA A 40 -5.94 -2.59 12.35
N SER A 41 -7.25 -2.79 12.23
CA SER A 41 -8.11 -3.16 13.36
C SER A 41 -7.75 -4.54 13.91
N ALA A 42 -7.25 -5.42 13.07
CA ALA A 42 -6.81 -6.76 13.48
C ALA A 42 -5.38 -6.76 14.04
N GLY A 43 -4.72 -5.61 14.06
CA GLY A 43 -3.35 -5.49 14.55
C GLY A 43 -2.30 -5.80 13.51
N HIS A 44 -2.67 -5.91 12.24
CA HIS A 44 -1.74 -6.17 11.15
C HIS A 44 -1.21 -4.83 10.64
N LEU A 45 -0.05 -4.44 11.12
CA LEU A 45 0.51 -3.10 10.86
C LEU A 45 1.64 -3.10 9.83
N ARG A 46 2.06 -4.26 9.34
CA ARG A 46 3.06 -4.34 8.27
C ARG A 46 2.31 -4.65 7.00
N LEU A 47 2.08 -3.62 6.20
CA LEU A 47 1.27 -3.72 4.99
C LEU A 47 2.11 -3.44 3.77
N ILE A 48 1.90 -4.24 2.73
CA ILE A 48 2.54 -4.05 1.43
C ILE A 48 1.44 -3.93 0.39
N ALA A 49 1.40 -2.81 -0.31
CA ALA A 49 0.49 -2.64 -1.45
C ALA A 49 1.25 -3.09 -2.70
N ASP A 50 0.86 -4.24 -3.24
CA ASP A 50 1.45 -4.75 -4.48
C ASP A 50 0.72 -4.10 -5.64
N CYS A 51 1.40 -3.19 -6.32
CA CYS A 51 0.80 -2.33 -7.34
C CYS A 51 1.14 -2.75 -8.77
N ARG A 52 1.66 -3.95 -8.97
CA ARG A 52 2.05 -4.39 -10.32
C ARG A 52 0.89 -4.38 -11.31
N GLU A 53 -0.31 -4.70 -10.84
CA GLU A 53 -1.50 -4.73 -11.68
C GLU A 53 -2.39 -3.50 -11.50
N LEU A 54 -1.91 -2.51 -10.77
CA LEU A 54 -2.64 -1.25 -10.60
C LEU A 54 -2.40 -0.39 -11.83
N SER A 55 -3.46 -0.14 -12.59
CA SER A 55 -3.38 0.56 -13.88
C SER A 55 -3.56 2.06 -13.74
N TYR A 56 -4.22 2.51 -12.68
CA TYR A 56 -4.57 3.92 -12.53
C TYR A 56 -4.79 4.23 -11.05
N ILE A 57 -4.37 5.42 -10.63
CA ILE A 57 -4.67 5.92 -9.31
C ILE A 57 -5.07 7.40 -9.42
N SER A 58 -6.15 7.77 -8.73
CA SER A 58 -6.60 9.16 -8.66
C SER A 58 -6.16 9.77 -7.33
N SER A 59 -6.41 11.08 -7.16
CA SER A 59 -6.15 11.74 -5.89
C SER A 59 -6.95 11.11 -4.74
N ALA A 60 -8.14 10.60 -5.01
CA ALA A 60 -8.93 9.92 -3.99
C ALA A 60 -8.25 8.62 -3.54
N GLY A 61 -7.66 7.89 -4.49
CA GLY A 61 -6.90 6.68 -4.16
C GLY A 61 -5.66 6.99 -3.35
N LEU A 62 -4.94 8.03 -3.73
CA LEU A 62 -3.79 8.50 -2.95
C LEU A 62 -4.21 8.89 -1.53
N GLY A 63 -5.38 9.51 -1.41
CA GLY A 63 -5.91 9.93 -0.12
C GLY A 63 -6.08 8.77 0.85
N VAL A 64 -6.38 7.58 0.35
CA VAL A 64 -6.51 6.40 1.22
C VAL A 64 -5.17 6.09 1.86
N PHE A 65 -4.08 6.05 1.08
CA PHE A 65 -2.75 5.82 1.63
C PHE A 65 -2.43 6.87 2.69
N MET A 66 -2.72 8.12 2.39
CA MET A 66 -2.41 9.22 3.30
C MET A 66 -3.23 9.19 4.58
N SER A 67 -4.46 8.69 4.50
CA SER A 67 -5.34 8.62 5.67
C SER A 67 -4.82 7.66 6.73
N PHE A 68 -4.09 6.63 6.34
CA PHE A 68 -3.69 5.57 7.27
C PHE A 68 -2.22 5.58 7.64
N ILE A 69 -1.37 6.20 6.82
CA ILE A 69 0.09 6.03 7.00
C ILE A 69 0.58 6.55 8.34
N GLU A 70 0.07 7.69 8.78
CA GLU A 70 0.52 8.28 10.02
C GLU A 70 0.14 7.41 11.22
N GLU A 71 -1.10 7.00 11.28
CA GLU A 71 -1.59 6.16 12.38
C GLU A 71 -0.86 4.83 12.44
N ILE A 72 -0.65 4.21 11.29
CA ILE A 72 0.02 2.92 11.23
C ILE A 72 1.48 3.06 11.69
N ARG A 73 2.15 4.13 11.28
CA ARG A 73 3.52 4.38 11.69
C ARG A 73 3.63 4.67 13.18
N GLU A 74 2.67 5.39 13.74
CA GLU A 74 2.64 5.67 15.17
C GLU A 74 2.52 4.39 15.98
N LYS A 75 1.87 3.38 15.42
CA LYS A 75 1.72 2.08 16.08
C LYS A 75 2.86 1.11 15.78
N GLY A 76 3.90 1.58 15.12
CA GLY A 76 5.09 0.79 14.85
C GLY A 76 5.10 0.03 13.54
N GLY A 77 4.14 0.30 12.67
CA GLY A 77 4.05 -0.35 11.37
C GLY A 77 4.42 0.55 10.22
N ASP A 78 4.03 0.14 9.02
CA ASP A 78 4.23 0.93 7.81
C ASP A 78 3.39 0.37 6.67
N ILE A 79 3.20 1.18 5.63
CA ILE A 79 2.65 0.75 4.36
C ILE A 79 3.74 0.97 3.31
N LYS A 80 4.21 -0.12 2.71
CA LYS A 80 5.21 -0.04 1.65
C LYS A 80 4.55 -0.36 0.32
N LEU A 81 5.07 0.23 -0.76
CA LEU A 81 4.53 0.01 -2.10
C LEU A 81 5.51 -0.81 -2.92
N ALA A 82 5.02 -1.80 -3.63
CA ALA A 82 5.85 -2.70 -4.41
C ALA A 82 5.36 -2.76 -5.86
N GLY A 83 6.29 -2.74 -6.79
CA GLY A 83 6.00 -2.98 -8.20
C GLY A 83 5.17 -1.90 -8.89
N ILE A 84 5.19 -0.68 -8.39
CA ILE A 84 4.41 0.41 -8.96
C ILE A 84 4.89 0.70 -10.39
N THR A 85 3.93 0.89 -11.30
CA THR A 85 4.28 1.21 -12.68
C THR A 85 4.72 2.67 -12.81
N PRO A 86 5.50 3.01 -13.84
CA PRO A 86 5.94 4.41 -14.01
C PRO A 86 4.78 5.39 -14.11
N LYS A 87 3.69 4.98 -14.75
CA LYS A 87 2.51 5.84 -14.90
C LYS A 87 1.87 6.15 -13.56
N VAL A 88 1.73 5.16 -12.70
CA VAL A 88 1.14 5.34 -11.36
C VAL A 88 2.13 6.08 -10.45
N TYR A 89 3.42 5.75 -10.56
CA TYR A 89 4.45 6.44 -9.79
C TYR A 89 4.44 7.94 -10.06
N GLN A 90 4.20 8.32 -11.31
CA GLN A 90 4.17 9.73 -11.69
C GLN A 90 3.13 10.51 -10.90
N VAL A 91 1.99 9.90 -10.59
CA VAL A 91 0.96 10.56 -9.79
C VAL A 91 1.46 10.84 -8.37
N PHE A 92 2.16 9.89 -7.76
CA PHE A 92 2.78 10.10 -6.47
C PHE A 92 3.82 11.22 -6.54
N GLU A 93 4.63 11.19 -7.60
CA GLU A 93 5.73 12.12 -7.77
C GLU A 93 5.24 13.56 -7.95
N VAL A 94 4.22 13.77 -8.76
CA VAL A 94 3.66 15.11 -9.02
C VAL A 94 3.17 15.75 -7.73
N LEU A 95 2.62 14.97 -6.82
CA LEU A 95 2.11 15.47 -5.55
C LEU A 95 3.15 15.44 -4.43
N GLY A 96 4.36 14.96 -4.71
CA GLY A 96 5.42 14.87 -3.72
C GLY A 96 5.28 13.71 -2.75
N PHE A 97 4.32 12.83 -2.96
CA PHE A 97 4.04 11.73 -2.04
C PHE A 97 4.98 10.54 -2.20
N HIS A 98 5.74 10.52 -3.30
CA HIS A 98 6.73 9.45 -3.52
C HIS A 98 7.82 9.44 -2.44
N GLU A 99 8.04 10.56 -1.77
CA GLU A 99 9.05 10.64 -0.71
C GLU A 99 8.52 10.19 0.65
N LEU A 100 7.21 10.02 0.77
CA LEU A 100 6.59 9.64 2.04
C LEU A 100 6.54 8.13 2.25
N PHE A 101 6.74 7.36 1.20
CA PHE A 101 6.60 5.90 1.25
C PHE A 101 7.88 5.23 0.76
N ASP A 102 8.16 4.04 1.30
CA ASP A 102 9.15 3.16 0.69
C ASP A 102 8.51 2.54 -0.54
N ILE A 103 9.05 2.84 -1.71
CA ILE A 103 8.55 2.33 -2.99
C ILE A 103 9.66 1.47 -3.58
N VAL A 104 9.39 0.19 -3.74
CA VAL A 104 10.40 -0.78 -4.16
C VAL A 104 9.90 -1.61 -5.34
N ASP A 105 10.83 -2.36 -5.96
CA ASP A 105 10.53 -3.08 -7.20
C ASP A 105 9.55 -4.23 -7.04
N GLY A 106 9.50 -4.85 -5.87
CA GLY A 106 8.63 -6.00 -5.67
C GLY A 106 8.38 -6.30 -4.21
N VAL A 107 7.50 -7.26 -3.98
CA VAL A 107 7.09 -7.65 -2.63
C VAL A 107 8.29 -8.14 -1.81
N GLU A 108 9.20 -8.88 -2.41
CA GLU A 108 10.37 -9.38 -1.69
C GLU A 108 11.25 -8.25 -1.15
N ALA A 109 11.45 -7.20 -1.95
CA ALA A 109 12.22 -6.04 -1.49
C ALA A 109 11.52 -5.33 -0.35
N ALA A 110 10.19 -5.24 -0.40
CA ALA A 110 9.41 -4.63 0.68
C ALA A 110 9.53 -5.46 1.96
N LEU A 111 9.46 -6.77 1.86
CA LEU A 111 9.62 -7.66 3.00
C LEU A 111 11.01 -7.50 3.62
N ALA A 112 12.05 -7.38 2.80
CA ALA A 112 13.41 -7.19 3.28
C ALA A 112 13.53 -5.90 4.10
N LEU A 113 12.85 -4.84 3.68
CA LEU A 113 12.86 -3.58 4.43
C LEU A 113 12.19 -3.72 5.81
N PHE A 114 11.10 -4.47 5.88
CA PHE A 114 10.47 -4.74 7.17
C PHE A 114 11.39 -5.54 8.08
N ASP A 115 12.09 -6.51 7.55
CA ASP A 115 13.02 -7.32 8.33
C ASP A 115 14.18 -6.48 8.87
N LYS A 116 14.70 -5.56 8.05
CA LYS A 116 15.77 -4.66 8.50
C LYS A 116 15.30 -3.75 9.64
N SER A 117 14.06 -3.26 9.56
CA SER A 117 13.50 -2.43 10.62
C SER A 117 13.38 -3.21 11.92
N ALA A 118 12.99 -4.48 11.85
CA ALA A 118 12.90 -5.34 13.03
C ALA A 118 14.28 -5.57 13.64
N GLU A 119 15.30 -5.78 12.82
CA GLU A 119 16.68 -5.98 13.29
C GLU A 119 17.25 -4.76 14.01
N ARG A 120 16.81 -3.57 13.59
CA ARG A 120 17.31 -2.32 14.18
C ARG A 120 16.69 -1.97 15.52
N LYS A 121 15.72 -2.72 15.96
CA LYS A 121 14.98 -2.39 17.18
C LYS A 121 15.69 -2.73 18.48
N ASP A 122 16.81 -3.33 18.40
CA ASP A 122 17.58 -3.69 19.59
C ASP A 122 18.19 -2.48 20.28
#